data_cc5e36eae8b11cb13aebb662140f5bb9
#
_entry.id   cc5e36eae8b11cb13aebb662140f5bb9
#
_cell.length_a   1.000
_cell.length_b   1.000
_cell.length_c   1.000
_cell.angle_alpha   90.00
_cell.angle_beta   90.00
_cell.angle_gamma   90.00
#
_symmetry.space_group_name_H-M   'P 1'
#
loop_
_entity.id
_entity.type
_entity.pdbx_description
1 polymer ?
#
loop_
_entity_poly.entity_id
_entity_poly.type
_entity_poly.pdbx_seq_one_letter_code
_entity_poly.pdbx_strand_id
1 'polypeptide(L)'
;MLNPGCYLSSGIGLLTGSGFTPNASWTAKLTGTKQIGTGRIDGGGRIRARFTAPLYHGTAGTRTLTLSVTDGPHVASTTFQLTPLTASFGPRTGDPQTLRVRWRVLGLGPNHGVYVHYVAPDGRLKKTLRIGTTHGACGVLKTGPIALFPFRYTYGTWTFQVDANHTYSARTTPRLLIGFEIRRPSRGRGPSGGQTG
;
A
#
# COMPACT_ATOMS: atom_id res chain seq x y z
N MET A 1 -24.50 -1.35 -0.58
CA MET A 1 -23.24 -2.03 -1.02
C MET A 1 -22.06 -1.12 -0.76
N LEU A 2 -20.90 -1.68 -0.46
CA LEU A 2 -19.63 -0.97 -0.41
C LEU A 2 -18.90 -1.17 -1.74
N ASN A 3 -18.34 -0.10 -2.29
CA ASN A 3 -17.53 -0.15 -3.50
C ASN A 3 -16.28 0.72 -3.29
N PRO A 4 -15.06 0.23 -3.41
CA PRO A 4 -14.63 -1.13 -3.74
C PRO A 4 -14.72 -2.09 -2.52
N GLY A 5 -14.58 -3.39 -2.74
CA GLY A 5 -14.59 -4.40 -1.67
C GLY A 5 -13.36 -4.38 -0.74
N CYS A 6 -12.40 -3.49 -0.97
CA CYS A 6 -11.20 -3.30 -0.14
C CYS A 6 -10.86 -1.81 0.01
N TYR A 7 -10.54 -1.41 1.24
CA TYR A 7 -10.12 -0.05 1.57
C TYR A 7 -8.73 -0.03 2.22
N LEU A 8 -7.98 1.02 1.94
CA LEU A 8 -6.77 1.31 2.70
C LEU A 8 -7.09 1.66 4.14
N SER A 9 -6.21 1.31 5.05
CA SER A 9 -6.18 1.81 6.42
C SER A 9 -6.31 3.33 6.41
N SER A 10 -7.25 3.88 7.16
CA SER A 10 -7.62 5.31 7.19
C SER A 10 -8.11 5.89 5.85
N GLY A 11 -8.36 5.06 4.85
CA GLY A 11 -8.90 5.49 3.57
C GLY A 11 -10.36 5.91 3.67
N ILE A 12 -10.80 6.71 2.70
CA ILE A 12 -12.20 7.14 2.61
C ILE A 12 -12.98 6.12 1.79
N GLY A 13 -14.08 5.61 2.36
CA GLY A 13 -15.03 4.74 1.71
C GLY A 13 -16.34 5.45 1.38
N LEU A 14 -17.07 4.93 0.40
CA LEU A 14 -18.43 5.34 0.07
C LEU A 14 -19.40 4.23 0.49
N LEU A 15 -20.31 4.59 1.39
CA LEU A 15 -21.44 3.76 1.79
C LEU A 15 -22.65 4.12 0.94
N THR A 16 -23.24 3.14 0.27
CA THR A 16 -24.51 3.28 -0.44
C THR A 16 -25.47 2.17 -0.01
N GLY A 17 -26.73 2.50 0.16
CA GLY A 17 -27.79 1.54 0.51
C GLY A 17 -29.17 2.02 0.06
N SER A 18 -30.13 1.10 0.00
CA SER A 18 -31.52 1.40 -0.34
C SER A 18 -32.46 0.47 0.42
N GLY A 19 -33.75 0.79 0.44
CA GLY A 19 -34.77 0.01 1.14
C GLY A 19 -34.90 0.32 2.62
N PHE A 20 -34.41 1.46 3.05
CA PHE A 20 -34.55 1.99 4.41
C PHE A 20 -35.79 2.87 4.52
N THR A 21 -36.17 3.23 5.74
CA THR A 21 -37.29 4.13 6.03
C THR A 21 -36.97 5.55 5.51
N PRO A 22 -37.78 6.11 4.57
CA PRO A 22 -37.54 7.47 4.10
C PRO A 22 -37.52 8.49 5.23
N ASN A 23 -36.56 9.43 5.13
CA ASN A 23 -36.34 10.50 6.09
C ASN A 23 -35.99 10.08 7.53
N ALA A 24 -35.77 8.80 7.80
CA ALA A 24 -35.30 8.31 9.08
C ALA A 24 -33.80 8.60 9.30
N SER A 25 -33.33 8.52 10.53
CA SER A 25 -31.93 8.54 10.88
C SER A 25 -31.33 7.16 10.68
N TRP A 26 -30.07 7.08 10.25
CA TRP A 26 -29.33 5.83 10.17
C TRP A 26 -28.08 5.85 11.05
N THR A 27 -27.66 4.69 11.48
CA THR A 27 -26.39 4.46 12.19
C THR A 27 -25.62 3.33 11.52
N ALA A 28 -24.32 3.53 11.29
CA ALA A 28 -23.42 2.51 10.76
C ALA A 28 -22.40 2.09 11.84
N LYS A 29 -22.24 0.78 12.02
CA LYS A 29 -21.33 0.17 12.99
C LYS A 29 -20.43 -0.88 12.30
N LEU A 30 -19.17 -0.94 12.70
CA LEU A 30 -18.27 -2.04 12.36
C LEU A 30 -18.39 -3.17 13.37
N THR A 31 -17.98 -4.38 12.97
CA THR A 31 -17.86 -5.54 13.83
C THR A 31 -17.22 -5.15 15.17
N GLY A 32 -17.86 -5.52 16.28
CA GLY A 32 -17.37 -5.21 17.62
C GLY A 32 -17.83 -3.87 18.19
N THR A 33 -18.87 -3.20 17.59
CA THR A 33 -19.59 -2.08 18.19
C THR A 33 -19.13 -0.66 17.84
N LYS A 34 -18.03 -0.48 17.15
CA LYS A 34 -17.57 0.88 16.83
C LYS A 34 -18.50 1.54 15.80
N GLN A 35 -19.18 2.59 16.22
CA GLN A 35 -19.94 3.45 15.32
C GLN A 35 -18.96 4.24 14.42
N ILE A 36 -19.21 4.19 13.11
CA ILE A 36 -18.37 4.85 12.10
C ILE A 36 -19.11 5.94 11.33
N GLY A 37 -20.41 6.05 11.51
CA GLY A 37 -21.20 7.09 10.85
C GLY A 37 -22.65 7.10 11.29
N THR A 38 -23.25 8.24 11.13
CA THR A 38 -24.69 8.49 11.26
C THR A 38 -25.11 9.48 10.18
N GLY A 39 -26.40 9.58 9.92
CA GLY A 39 -26.94 10.59 9.03
C GLY A 39 -28.43 10.42 8.80
N ARG A 40 -28.93 11.02 7.74
CA ARG A 40 -30.34 10.96 7.36
C ARG A 40 -30.50 10.22 6.04
N ILE A 41 -31.55 9.44 5.93
CA ILE A 41 -31.96 8.72 4.75
C ILE A 41 -32.74 9.70 3.89
N ASP A 42 -32.57 9.65 2.58
CA ASP A 42 -33.30 10.50 1.65
C ASP A 42 -34.79 10.09 1.54
N GLY A 43 -35.60 10.95 0.87
CA GLY A 43 -37.01 10.69 0.67
C GLY A 43 -37.33 9.44 -0.17
N GLY A 44 -36.35 8.84 -0.82
CA GLY A 44 -36.46 7.59 -1.59
C GLY A 44 -35.96 6.37 -0.83
N GLY A 45 -35.66 6.47 0.48
CA GLY A 45 -35.17 5.38 1.30
C GLY A 45 -33.72 4.97 0.99
N ARG A 46 -32.88 5.91 0.52
CA ARG A 46 -31.50 5.67 0.11
C ARG A 46 -30.51 6.33 1.05
N ILE A 47 -29.37 5.68 1.23
CA ILE A 47 -28.21 6.20 1.95
C ILE A 47 -27.08 6.41 0.96
N ARG A 48 -26.41 7.57 1.05
CA ARG A 48 -25.15 7.85 0.40
C ARG A 48 -24.26 8.66 1.34
N ALA A 49 -23.25 8.04 1.89
CA ALA A 49 -22.39 8.67 2.89
C ALA A 49 -20.93 8.27 2.71
N ARG A 50 -20.02 9.15 3.10
CA ARG A 50 -18.58 8.81 3.21
C ARG A 50 -18.30 8.33 4.62
N PHE A 51 -17.38 7.39 4.74
CA PHE A 51 -16.83 6.96 6.03
C PHE A 51 -15.33 6.84 5.95
N THR A 52 -14.65 6.94 7.08
CA THR A 52 -13.22 6.68 7.18
C THR A 52 -13.02 5.24 7.64
N ALA A 53 -12.29 4.47 6.85
CA ALA A 53 -11.91 3.11 7.22
C ALA A 53 -11.04 3.14 8.50
N PRO A 54 -11.16 2.17 9.39
CA PRO A 54 -10.39 2.16 10.63
C PRO A 54 -8.90 2.00 10.37
N LEU A 55 -8.08 2.34 11.37
CA LEU A 55 -6.65 2.06 11.36
C LEU A 55 -6.42 0.54 11.34
N TYR A 56 -5.51 0.09 10.50
CA TYR A 56 -5.03 -1.27 10.46
C TYR A 56 -3.69 -1.37 11.19
N HIS A 57 -3.70 -2.05 12.33
CA HIS A 57 -2.50 -2.23 13.15
C HIS A 57 -1.66 -3.46 12.77
N GLY A 58 -2.06 -4.21 11.75
CA GLY A 58 -1.31 -5.36 11.24
C GLY A 58 -0.18 -4.95 10.30
N THR A 59 0.92 -5.71 10.33
CA THR A 59 2.11 -5.45 9.50
C THR A 59 2.04 -6.06 8.11
N ALA A 60 1.13 -7.02 7.88
CA ALA A 60 0.95 -7.69 6.59
C ALA A 60 -0.44 -8.31 6.47
N GLY A 61 -0.90 -8.43 5.23
CA GLY A 61 -2.16 -9.09 4.90
C GLY A 61 -3.36 -8.15 4.84
N THR A 62 -4.54 -8.73 4.88
CA THR A 62 -5.84 -8.04 4.84
C THR A 62 -6.69 -8.50 6.02
N ARG A 63 -7.59 -7.65 6.47
CA ARG A 63 -8.58 -7.98 7.50
C ARG A 63 -9.97 -7.79 6.93
N THR A 64 -10.82 -8.80 7.07
CA THR A 64 -12.25 -8.69 6.74
C THR A 64 -12.99 -8.05 7.90
N LEU A 65 -13.79 -7.04 7.60
CA LEU A 65 -14.67 -6.35 8.53
C LEU A 65 -16.11 -6.44 8.04
N THR A 66 -17.06 -6.51 8.97
CA THR A 66 -18.49 -6.41 8.68
C THR A 66 -18.97 -5.02 9.05
N LEU A 67 -19.66 -4.36 8.13
CA LEU A 67 -20.35 -3.11 8.32
C LEU A 67 -21.85 -3.41 8.38
N SER A 68 -22.49 -3.00 9.47
CA SER A 68 -23.93 -3.04 9.64
C SER A 68 -24.49 -1.63 9.68
N VAL A 69 -25.58 -1.40 8.95
CA VAL A 69 -26.30 -0.13 8.90
C VAL A 69 -27.74 -0.38 9.32
N THR A 70 -28.25 0.45 10.22
CA THR A 70 -29.66 0.36 10.69
C THR A 70 -30.31 1.74 10.72
N ASP A 71 -31.61 1.74 10.47
CA ASP A 71 -32.51 2.87 10.68
C ASP A 71 -33.50 2.64 11.84
N GLY A 72 -33.25 1.59 12.62
CA GLY A 72 -34.10 1.08 13.69
C GLY A 72 -34.80 -0.21 13.23
N PRO A 73 -35.87 -0.15 12.44
CA PRO A 73 -36.59 -1.35 12.01
C PRO A 73 -35.84 -2.17 10.95
N HIS A 74 -34.99 -1.56 10.12
CA HIS A 74 -34.25 -2.27 9.09
C HIS A 74 -32.76 -2.34 9.43
N VAL A 75 -32.14 -3.51 9.15
CA VAL A 75 -30.71 -3.73 9.27
C VAL A 75 -30.16 -4.32 7.98
N ALA A 76 -29.14 -3.70 7.44
CA ALA A 76 -28.38 -4.22 6.30
C ALA A 76 -26.93 -4.38 6.69
N SER A 77 -26.31 -5.50 6.27
CA SER A 77 -24.90 -5.79 6.55
C SER A 77 -24.15 -6.12 5.27
N THR A 78 -22.89 -5.75 5.23
CA THR A 78 -21.96 -6.09 4.15
C THR A 78 -20.55 -6.25 4.70
N THR A 79 -19.72 -7.02 3.99
CA THR A 79 -18.32 -7.21 4.35
C THR A 79 -17.40 -6.44 3.40
N PHE A 80 -16.27 -6.01 3.91
CA PHE A 80 -15.19 -5.45 3.11
C PHE A 80 -13.83 -5.85 3.70
N GLN A 81 -12.80 -5.74 2.87
CA GLN A 81 -11.44 -5.95 3.30
C GLN A 81 -10.77 -4.62 3.67
N LEU A 82 -9.98 -4.65 4.72
CA LEU A 82 -9.11 -3.55 5.12
C LEU A 82 -7.66 -3.98 4.91
N THR A 83 -6.85 -3.13 4.29
CA THR A 83 -5.47 -3.42 3.95
C THR A 83 -4.54 -2.27 4.32
N PRO A 84 -3.30 -2.55 4.79
CA PRO A 84 -2.28 -1.52 4.83
C PRO A 84 -1.74 -1.25 3.44
N LEU A 85 -1.13 -0.09 3.25
CA LEU A 85 -0.27 0.16 2.10
C LEU A 85 1.15 -0.30 2.44
N THR A 86 1.65 -1.35 1.79
CA THR A 86 2.99 -1.87 2.06
C THR A 86 3.72 -2.25 0.78
N ALA A 87 5.04 -2.06 0.79
CA ALA A 87 5.93 -2.62 -0.22
C ALA A 87 7.21 -3.13 0.45
N SER A 88 7.69 -4.25 -0.03
CA SER A 88 8.94 -4.86 0.41
C SER A 88 9.58 -5.62 -0.73
N PHE A 89 10.86 -5.87 -0.60
CA PHE A 89 11.60 -6.76 -1.51
C PHE A 89 12.62 -7.60 -0.74
N GLY A 90 13.02 -8.71 -1.33
CA GLY A 90 14.04 -9.59 -0.80
C GLY A 90 14.66 -10.49 -1.88
N PRO A 91 15.91 -10.93 -1.69
CA PRO A 91 16.80 -10.66 -0.55
C PRO A 91 17.30 -9.20 -0.52
N ARG A 92 17.82 -8.76 0.65
CA ARG A 92 18.37 -7.40 0.82
C ARG A 92 19.91 -7.37 0.89
N THR A 93 20.53 -8.54 0.84
CA THR A 93 21.99 -8.74 0.90
C THR A 93 22.49 -9.39 -0.37
N GLY A 94 23.68 -9.03 -0.79
CA GLY A 94 24.32 -9.48 -2.02
C GLY A 94 24.92 -8.33 -2.81
N ASP A 95 25.61 -8.64 -3.90
CA ASP A 95 26.11 -7.61 -4.82
C ASP A 95 24.94 -6.91 -5.52
N PRO A 96 24.74 -5.61 -5.34
CA PRO A 96 23.62 -4.89 -5.92
C PRO A 96 23.54 -4.98 -7.45
N GLN A 97 24.67 -5.19 -8.16
CA GLN A 97 24.70 -5.27 -9.62
C GLN A 97 24.07 -6.56 -10.14
N THR A 98 24.25 -7.65 -9.40
CA THR A 98 23.77 -8.99 -9.79
C THR A 98 22.56 -9.43 -8.97
N LEU A 99 22.25 -8.73 -7.89
CA LEU A 99 21.17 -9.08 -6.97
C LEU A 99 19.82 -9.10 -7.67
N ARG A 100 19.14 -10.23 -7.60
CA ARG A 100 17.77 -10.40 -8.07
C ARG A 100 16.84 -10.49 -6.87
N VAL A 101 15.79 -9.66 -6.88
CA VAL A 101 14.85 -9.53 -5.77
C VAL A 101 13.43 -9.85 -6.21
N ARG A 102 12.61 -10.31 -5.26
CA ARG A 102 11.17 -10.45 -5.42
C ARG A 102 10.49 -9.33 -4.66
N TRP A 103 9.65 -8.59 -5.35
CA TRP A 103 8.83 -7.54 -4.76
C TRP A 103 7.50 -8.09 -4.26
N ARG A 104 7.05 -7.55 -3.16
CA ARG A 104 5.72 -7.74 -2.63
C ARG A 104 5.10 -6.39 -2.34
N VAL A 105 3.96 -6.09 -2.98
CA VAL A 105 3.24 -4.83 -2.82
C VAL A 105 1.80 -5.14 -2.48
N LEU A 106 1.19 -4.34 -1.60
CA LEU A 106 -0.18 -4.49 -1.15
C LEU A 106 -0.80 -3.10 -0.94
N GLY A 107 -2.07 -2.95 -1.33
CA GLY A 107 -2.85 -1.75 -1.03
C GLY A 107 -2.91 -0.71 -2.14
N LEU A 108 -2.36 -0.98 -3.33
CA LEU A 108 -2.46 -0.04 -4.47
C LEU A 108 -3.77 -0.15 -5.27
N GLY A 109 -4.74 -0.95 -4.81
CA GLY A 109 -5.99 -1.21 -5.54
C GLY A 109 -5.83 -2.24 -6.67
N PRO A 110 -6.95 -2.73 -7.24
CA PRO A 110 -6.93 -3.77 -8.27
C PRO A 110 -6.49 -3.24 -9.64
N ASN A 111 -5.83 -4.09 -10.42
CA ASN A 111 -5.48 -3.86 -11.82
C ASN A 111 -4.63 -2.62 -12.10
N HIS A 112 -3.86 -2.13 -11.12
CA HIS A 112 -2.94 -1.03 -11.30
C HIS A 112 -1.54 -1.53 -11.69
N GLY A 113 -0.90 -0.87 -12.66
CA GLY A 113 0.54 -1.02 -12.90
C GLY A 113 1.30 -0.54 -11.67
N VAL A 114 2.31 -1.30 -11.23
CA VAL A 114 3.18 -0.91 -10.11
C VAL A 114 4.53 -0.51 -10.66
N TYR A 115 4.99 0.66 -10.23
CA TYR A 115 6.25 1.25 -10.66
C TYR A 115 7.18 1.44 -9.47
N VAL A 116 8.46 1.22 -9.70
CA VAL A 116 9.54 1.56 -8.78
C VAL A 116 10.34 2.69 -9.42
N HIS A 117 10.37 3.83 -8.76
CA HIS A 117 11.15 4.98 -9.14
C HIS A 117 12.45 4.98 -8.34
N TYR A 118 13.57 4.85 -9.01
CA TYR A 118 14.89 4.80 -8.42
C TYR A 118 15.43 6.22 -8.27
N VAL A 119 15.41 6.73 -7.05
CA VAL A 119 15.98 8.05 -6.72
C VAL A 119 17.37 7.83 -6.17
N ALA A 120 18.35 8.41 -6.84
CA ALA A 120 19.77 8.27 -6.50
C ALA A 120 20.12 9.04 -5.22
N PRO A 121 21.30 8.79 -4.63
CA PRO A 121 21.75 9.50 -3.41
C PRO A 121 21.82 11.02 -3.53
N ASP A 122 21.92 11.56 -4.75
CA ASP A 122 21.87 12.99 -5.05
C ASP A 122 20.44 13.55 -5.16
N GLY A 123 19.41 12.73 -4.88
CA GLY A 123 18.01 13.12 -4.95
C GLY A 123 17.40 13.10 -6.36
N ARG A 124 18.16 12.76 -7.40
CA ARG A 124 17.66 12.75 -8.78
C ARG A 124 17.04 11.42 -9.14
N LEU A 125 15.94 11.45 -9.89
CA LEU A 125 15.38 10.26 -10.49
C LEU A 125 16.36 9.68 -11.52
N LYS A 126 16.74 8.42 -11.33
CA LYS A 126 17.63 7.70 -12.24
C LYS A 126 16.86 6.85 -13.24
N LYS A 127 15.81 6.16 -12.78
CA LYS A 127 15.00 5.26 -13.61
C LYS A 127 13.64 5.01 -12.98
N THR A 128 12.64 4.78 -13.82
CA THR A 128 11.36 4.20 -13.46
C THR A 128 11.27 2.80 -14.08
N LEU A 129 10.89 1.81 -13.28
CA LEU A 129 10.71 0.43 -13.71
C LEU A 129 9.29 -0.03 -13.36
N ARG A 130 8.54 -0.52 -14.35
CA ARG A 130 7.30 -1.24 -14.10
C ARG A 130 7.64 -2.65 -13.63
N ILE A 131 7.17 -3.04 -12.43
CA ILE A 131 7.46 -4.35 -11.83
C ILE A 131 6.31 -5.35 -11.93
N GLY A 132 5.14 -4.91 -12.36
CA GLY A 132 3.99 -5.78 -12.58
C GLY A 132 2.66 -5.04 -12.49
N THR A 133 1.59 -5.83 -12.37
CA THR A 133 0.22 -5.34 -12.18
C THR A 133 -0.37 -5.98 -10.93
N THR A 134 -1.10 -5.21 -10.15
CA THR A 134 -1.79 -5.69 -8.95
C THR A 134 -3.02 -6.53 -9.32
N HIS A 135 -3.36 -7.49 -8.45
CA HIS A 135 -4.52 -8.36 -8.59
C HIS A 135 -5.34 -8.38 -7.29
N GLY A 136 -6.61 -8.80 -7.41
CA GLY A 136 -7.54 -8.89 -6.29
C GLY A 136 -7.98 -7.53 -5.77
N ALA A 137 -9.05 -7.50 -4.98
CA ALA A 137 -9.69 -6.26 -4.52
C ALA A 137 -8.73 -5.31 -3.78
N CYS A 138 -7.79 -5.82 -3.00
CA CYS A 138 -6.82 -5.05 -2.24
C CYS A 138 -5.54 -4.69 -3.01
N GLY A 139 -5.42 -5.10 -4.26
CA GLY A 139 -4.25 -4.78 -5.08
C GLY A 139 -2.96 -5.43 -4.59
N VAL A 140 -2.86 -6.75 -4.71
CA VAL A 140 -1.66 -7.52 -4.37
C VAL A 140 -0.78 -7.69 -5.59
N LEU A 141 0.52 -7.46 -5.44
CA LEU A 141 1.54 -7.86 -6.41
C LEU A 141 2.62 -8.70 -5.71
N LYS A 142 2.97 -9.82 -6.33
CA LYS A 142 4.17 -10.62 -6.01
C LYS A 142 4.92 -10.85 -7.31
N THR A 143 6.18 -10.44 -7.38
CA THR A 143 6.98 -10.63 -8.60
C THR A 143 7.80 -11.91 -8.55
N GLY A 144 8.20 -12.40 -9.73
CA GLY A 144 9.37 -13.26 -9.86
C GLY A 144 10.67 -12.51 -9.51
N PRO A 145 11.84 -13.18 -9.60
CA PRO A 145 13.12 -12.53 -9.39
C PRO A 145 13.43 -11.54 -10.52
N ILE A 146 13.61 -10.25 -10.19
CA ILE A 146 14.03 -9.18 -11.11
C ILE A 146 15.30 -8.52 -10.59
N ALA A 147 16.12 -7.97 -11.49
CA ALA A 147 17.34 -7.27 -11.11
C ALA A 147 17.00 -6.08 -10.18
N LEU A 148 17.70 -5.96 -9.04
CA LEU A 148 17.49 -4.84 -8.12
C LEU A 148 17.90 -3.53 -8.79
N PHE A 149 19.06 -3.49 -9.45
CA PHE A 149 19.52 -2.35 -10.22
C PHE A 149 19.74 -2.77 -11.68
N PRO A 150 18.75 -2.55 -12.58
CA PRO A 150 18.91 -2.84 -14.02
C PRO A 150 19.71 -1.75 -14.77
N PHE A 151 20.63 -1.09 -14.04
CA PHE A 151 21.53 -0.04 -14.54
C PHE A 151 22.72 0.10 -13.57
N ARG A 152 23.75 0.85 -13.97
CA ARG A 152 24.89 1.16 -13.06
C ARG A 152 24.43 2.03 -11.91
N TYR A 153 24.72 1.60 -10.69
CA TYR A 153 24.44 2.33 -9.46
C TYR A 153 25.65 3.16 -8.99
N THR A 154 25.41 4.07 -8.07
CA THR A 154 26.42 4.78 -7.29
C THR A 154 26.31 4.38 -5.82
N TYR A 155 27.40 4.52 -5.08
CA TYR A 155 27.41 4.29 -3.64
C TYR A 155 26.59 5.37 -2.91
N GLY A 156 25.99 5.00 -1.79
CA GLY A 156 25.14 5.86 -0.97
C GLY A 156 23.74 5.30 -0.78
N THR A 157 22.87 6.11 -0.20
CA THR A 157 21.47 5.71 0.10
C THR A 157 20.57 6.02 -1.10
N TRP A 158 20.06 4.98 -1.71
CA TRP A 158 19.01 5.03 -2.73
C TRP A 158 17.64 5.05 -2.07
N THR A 159 16.71 5.78 -2.67
CA THR A 159 15.29 5.73 -2.30
C THR A 159 14.50 5.10 -3.43
N PHE A 160 13.78 4.04 -3.12
CA PHE A 160 12.81 3.43 -4.03
C PHE A 160 11.43 3.96 -3.67
N GLN A 161 10.85 4.80 -4.52
CA GLN A 161 9.45 5.16 -4.41
C GLN A 161 8.64 4.14 -5.20
N VAL A 162 7.65 3.52 -4.51
CA VAL A 162 6.76 2.52 -5.10
C VAL A 162 5.35 3.08 -5.13
N ASP A 163 4.75 3.15 -6.30
CA ASP A 163 3.38 3.64 -6.50
C ASP A 163 2.75 3.11 -7.80
N ALA A 164 1.55 3.60 -8.14
CA ALA A 164 0.80 3.18 -9.33
C ALA A 164 1.00 4.11 -10.53
N ASN A 165 1.84 5.13 -10.46
CA ASN A 165 2.03 6.11 -11.53
C ASN A 165 3.30 5.83 -12.32
N HIS A 166 3.21 5.85 -13.65
CA HIS A 166 4.39 5.74 -14.51
C HIS A 166 5.32 6.95 -14.37
N THR A 167 4.75 8.14 -14.21
CA THR A 167 5.52 9.37 -14.06
C THR A 167 5.87 9.62 -12.60
N TYR A 168 7.16 9.78 -12.32
CA TYR A 168 7.65 10.10 -10.98
C TYR A 168 7.17 11.47 -10.52
N SER A 169 6.66 11.52 -9.31
CA SER A 169 6.43 12.76 -8.57
C SER A 169 6.63 12.51 -7.08
N ALA A 170 7.43 13.35 -6.44
CA ALA A 170 7.60 13.29 -4.98
C ALA A 170 6.31 13.61 -4.20
N ARG A 171 5.24 14.03 -4.89
CA ARG A 171 3.90 14.32 -4.30
C ARG A 171 2.86 13.25 -4.59
N THR A 172 3.23 12.19 -5.32
CA THR A 172 2.30 11.07 -5.60
C THR A 172 1.67 10.52 -4.32
N THR A 173 0.38 10.27 -4.35
CA THR A 173 -0.38 9.66 -3.24
C THR A 173 -1.38 8.66 -3.84
N PRO A 174 -1.45 7.43 -3.34
CA PRO A 174 -0.57 6.82 -2.33
C PRO A 174 0.82 6.45 -2.87
N ARG A 175 1.84 6.51 -2.04
CA ARG A 175 3.20 6.03 -2.35
C ARG A 175 3.88 5.42 -1.13
N LEU A 176 4.89 4.62 -1.39
CA LEU A 176 5.79 4.05 -0.38
C LEU A 176 7.23 4.43 -0.69
N LEU A 177 8.02 4.70 0.34
CA LEU A 177 9.44 5.00 0.22
C LEU A 177 10.24 3.94 0.95
N ILE A 178 11.22 3.36 0.27
CA ILE A 178 12.11 2.32 0.82
C ILE A 178 13.55 2.77 0.61
N GLY A 179 14.27 2.96 1.71
CA GLY A 179 15.71 3.24 1.67
C GLY A 179 16.51 1.95 1.42
N PHE A 180 17.55 2.06 0.61
CA PHE A 180 18.53 1.00 0.36
C PHE A 180 19.94 1.59 0.30
N GLU A 181 20.80 1.23 1.27
CA GLU A 181 22.16 1.73 1.35
C GLU A 181 23.13 0.81 0.60
N ILE A 182 23.93 1.38 -0.28
CA ILE A 182 25.03 0.71 -0.98
C ILE A 182 26.35 1.27 -0.44
N ARG A 183 27.06 0.45 0.32
CA ARG A 183 28.36 0.82 0.92
C ARG A 183 29.49 0.54 -0.05
N ARG A 184 30.51 1.38 0.01
CA ARG A 184 31.79 1.08 -0.66
C ARG A 184 32.44 -0.11 0.02
N PRO A 185 33.06 -1.05 -0.73
CA PRO A 185 33.89 -2.08 -0.12
C PRO A 185 34.95 -1.41 0.77
N SER A 186 35.09 -1.86 2.00
CA SER A 186 36.22 -1.42 2.84
C SER A 186 37.50 -1.84 2.13
N ARG A 187 38.41 -0.89 1.87
CA ARG A 187 39.77 -1.24 1.47
C ARG A 187 40.35 -2.08 2.59
N GLY A 188 40.54 -3.36 2.38
CA GLY A 188 41.20 -4.24 3.32
C GLY A 188 42.53 -3.59 3.72
N ARG A 189 42.74 -3.37 5.01
CA ARG A 189 44.11 -3.12 5.53
C ARG A 189 44.94 -4.28 5.06
N GLY A 190 45.87 -4.03 4.13
CA GLY A 190 46.88 -5.00 3.78
C GLY A 190 47.57 -5.49 5.06
N PRO A 191 48.00 -6.76 5.12
CA PRO A 191 48.72 -7.27 6.25
C PRO A 191 49.95 -6.35 6.45
N SER A 192 50.04 -5.71 7.64
CA SER A 192 51.23 -4.99 8.06
C SER A 192 52.36 -5.99 8.06
N GLY A 193 53.27 -5.88 7.07
CA GLY A 193 54.45 -6.67 7.00
C GLY A 193 55.24 -6.51 8.30
N GLY A 194 55.32 -7.59 9.09
CA GLY A 194 56.22 -7.69 10.22
C GLY A 194 57.65 -7.62 9.67
N GLN A 195 58.32 -6.50 9.88
CA GLN A 195 59.76 -6.46 9.83
C GLN A 195 60.27 -7.24 11.06
N THR A 196 60.77 -8.41 10.82
CA THR A 196 61.72 -9.10 11.76
C THR A 196 63.09 -8.51 11.48
N GLY A 197 63.60 -7.70 12.43
CA GLY A 197 65.02 -7.42 12.59
C GLY A 197 65.66 -8.43 13.49
#